data_6e90479fc3817cd7741c6e72d96f7827
#
_entry.id   6e90479fc3817cd7741c6e72d96f7827
#
_cell.length_a   1.000
_cell.length_b   1.000
_cell.length_c   1.000
_cell.angle_alpha   90.00
_cell.angle_beta   90.00
_cell.angle_gamma   90.00
#
_symmetry.space_group_name_H-M   'P 1'
#
loop_
_entity.id
_entity.type
_entity.pdbx_description
1 polymer ?
#
loop_
_entity_poly.entity_id
_entity_poly.type
_entity_poly.pdbx_seq_one_letter_code
_entity_poly.pdbx_strand_id
1 'polypeptide(L)'
;MTDAPWSGDTCSLVDAFRSGDHSPSAELESTLAAVAASSLNAFSFLDADAARAAASVADVSLPFGGVPIGVKELDAVKGWPMTEASVPLRDEVADYDSTKVARLRDAGAIPFGLTTSSEFGGVNLTYTKLNGATSN
;
A
#
# COMPACT_ATOMS: atom_id res chain seq x y z
N MET A 1 -6.69 -7.60 -21.60
CA MET A 1 -6.51 -7.09 -20.24
C MET A 1 -5.15 -6.41 -20.21
N THR A 2 -5.10 -5.16 -19.80
CA THR A 2 -3.83 -4.43 -19.65
C THR A 2 -3.17 -4.92 -18.36
N ASP A 3 -1.99 -5.54 -18.49
CA ASP A 3 -1.20 -6.01 -17.34
C ASP A 3 -0.55 -4.84 -16.53
N ALA A 4 -0.98 -3.62 -16.76
CA ALA A 4 -0.48 -2.42 -16.11
C ALA A 4 -1.53 -1.85 -15.15
N PRO A 5 -1.10 -1.26 -14.01
CA PRO A 5 -1.99 -0.53 -13.10
C PRO A 5 -2.73 0.61 -13.82
N TRP A 6 -3.84 1.06 -13.21
CA TRP A 6 -4.64 2.16 -13.74
C TRP A 6 -3.79 3.40 -14.04
N SER A 7 -3.91 3.93 -15.24
CA SER A 7 -3.09 5.07 -15.71
C SER A 7 -3.73 6.44 -15.42
N GLY A 8 -4.99 6.46 -14.98
CA GLY A 8 -5.71 7.67 -14.60
C GLY A 8 -5.47 8.08 -13.13
N ASP A 9 -6.24 9.04 -12.66
CA ASP A 9 -6.25 9.43 -11.26
C ASP A 9 -7.15 8.50 -10.41
N THR A 10 -7.11 8.66 -9.09
CA THR A 10 -7.91 7.86 -8.16
C THR A 10 -9.40 8.04 -8.36
N CYS A 11 -9.87 9.24 -8.77
CA CYS A 11 -11.28 9.49 -9.01
C CYS A 11 -11.78 8.66 -10.19
N SER A 12 -11.04 8.67 -11.30
CA SER A 12 -11.39 7.88 -12.49
C SER A 12 -11.31 6.37 -12.24
N LEU A 13 -10.39 5.92 -11.36
CA LEU A 13 -10.34 4.51 -10.94
C LEU A 13 -11.60 4.12 -10.15
N VAL A 14 -12.00 4.94 -9.17
CA VAL A 14 -13.22 4.69 -8.38
C VAL A 14 -14.47 4.69 -9.28
N ASP A 15 -14.54 5.60 -10.26
CA ASP A 15 -15.65 5.62 -11.21
C ASP A 15 -15.67 4.37 -12.09
N ALA A 16 -14.50 3.85 -12.52
CA ALA A 16 -14.40 2.60 -13.26
C ALA A 16 -14.83 1.38 -12.41
N PHE A 17 -14.53 1.37 -11.11
CA PHE A 17 -15.03 0.33 -10.20
C PHE A 17 -16.55 0.39 -10.06
N ARG A 18 -17.13 1.58 -9.91
CA ARG A 18 -18.59 1.78 -9.78
C ARG A 18 -19.36 1.44 -11.04
N SER A 19 -18.79 1.72 -12.21
CA SER A 19 -19.41 1.35 -13.49
C SER A 19 -19.27 -0.14 -13.82
N GLY A 20 -18.34 -0.84 -13.17
CA GLY A 20 -18.01 -2.24 -13.48
C GLY A 20 -17.07 -2.41 -14.68
N ASP A 21 -16.51 -1.32 -15.21
CA ASP A 21 -15.52 -1.35 -16.31
C ASP A 21 -14.17 -1.90 -15.84
N HIS A 22 -13.90 -1.81 -14.54
CA HIS A 22 -12.72 -2.38 -13.90
C HIS A 22 -13.08 -2.96 -12.53
N SER A 23 -12.21 -3.78 -11.94
CA SER A 23 -12.48 -4.36 -10.62
C SER A 23 -11.33 -4.13 -9.65
N PRO A 24 -11.64 -3.97 -8.32
CA PRO A 24 -10.60 -3.85 -7.29
C PRO A 24 -9.59 -5.00 -7.31
N SER A 25 -10.05 -6.25 -7.55
CA SER A 25 -9.16 -7.41 -7.62
C SER A 25 -8.22 -7.34 -8.83
N ALA A 26 -8.69 -6.93 -10.01
CA ALA A 26 -7.85 -6.80 -11.20
C ALA A 26 -6.82 -5.67 -11.02
N GLU A 27 -7.22 -4.54 -10.44
CA GLU A 27 -6.30 -3.44 -10.14
C GLU A 27 -5.22 -3.85 -9.14
N LEU A 28 -5.60 -4.54 -8.07
CA LEU A 28 -4.63 -5.02 -7.08
C LEU A 28 -3.60 -5.97 -7.70
N GLU A 29 -4.02 -6.92 -8.55
CA GLU A 29 -3.08 -7.85 -9.21
C GLU A 29 -2.14 -7.10 -10.17
N SER A 30 -2.64 -6.14 -10.94
CA SER A 30 -1.80 -5.28 -11.80
C SER A 30 -0.79 -4.48 -10.96
N THR A 31 -1.23 -3.93 -9.83
CA THR A 31 -0.37 -3.19 -8.89
C THR A 31 0.71 -4.09 -8.29
N LEU A 32 0.34 -5.28 -7.79
CA LEU A 32 1.30 -6.24 -7.23
C LEU A 32 2.31 -6.72 -8.28
N ALA A 33 1.86 -6.96 -9.50
CA ALA A 33 2.73 -7.33 -10.62
C ALA A 33 3.73 -6.22 -10.97
N ALA A 34 3.29 -4.96 -10.98
CA ALA A 34 4.15 -3.80 -11.20
C ALA A 34 5.20 -3.65 -10.09
N VAL A 35 4.80 -3.85 -8.83
CA VAL A 35 5.74 -3.85 -7.69
C VAL A 35 6.77 -4.96 -7.82
N ALA A 36 6.34 -6.19 -8.17
CA ALA A 36 7.24 -7.33 -8.33
C ALA A 36 8.23 -7.17 -9.49
N ALA A 37 7.83 -6.48 -10.56
CA ALA A 37 8.70 -6.18 -11.70
C ALA A 37 9.63 -4.98 -11.48
N SER A 38 9.42 -4.21 -10.41
CA SER A 38 10.16 -2.98 -10.13
C SER A 38 11.51 -3.26 -9.47
N SER A 39 12.55 -2.56 -9.93
CA SER A 39 13.87 -2.55 -9.30
C SER A 39 14.08 -1.39 -8.33
N LEU A 40 13.04 -0.59 -8.06
CA LEU A 40 13.14 0.65 -7.28
C LEU A 40 13.36 0.40 -5.78
N ASN A 41 13.07 -0.79 -5.27
CA ASN A 41 13.09 -1.11 -3.84
C ASN A 41 12.18 -0.15 -3.03
N ALA A 42 10.96 0.08 -3.52
CA ALA A 42 10.04 1.07 -2.95
C ALA A 42 9.16 0.54 -1.82
N PHE A 43 9.12 -0.79 -1.61
CA PHE A 43 8.33 -1.44 -0.57
C PHE A 43 9.22 -2.21 0.39
N SER A 44 9.02 -2.01 1.69
CA SER A 44 9.69 -2.77 2.77
C SER A 44 8.90 -3.98 3.24
N PHE A 45 7.58 -4.00 2.98
CA PHE A 45 6.66 -5.08 3.36
C PHE A 45 5.47 -5.13 2.42
N LEU A 46 4.97 -6.34 2.12
CA LEU A 46 3.75 -6.57 1.35
C LEU A 46 2.87 -7.60 2.07
N ASP A 47 1.57 -7.31 2.16
CA ASP A 47 0.54 -8.24 2.64
C ASP A 47 -0.46 -8.53 1.51
N ALA A 48 0.04 -9.21 0.48
CA ALA A 48 -0.72 -9.48 -0.73
C ALA A 48 -1.96 -10.33 -0.48
N ASP A 49 -1.90 -11.30 0.42
CA ASP A 49 -3.02 -12.22 0.65
C ASP A 49 -4.18 -11.52 1.39
N ALA A 50 -3.88 -10.73 2.42
CA ALA A 50 -4.90 -9.92 3.07
C ALA A 50 -5.51 -8.87 2.13
N ALA A 51 -4.68 -8.24 1.28
CA ALA A 51 -5.15 -7.29 0.29
C ALA A 51 -6.06 -7.95 -0.77
N ARG A 52 -5.73 -9.16 -1.25
CA ARG A 52 -6.57 -9.95 -2.17
C ARG A 52 -7.92 -10.28 -1.55
N ALA A 53 -7.92 -10.73 -0.30
CA ALA A 53 -9.15 -11.01 0.43
C ALA A 53 -10.02 -9.75 0.54
N ALA A 54 -9.45 -8.60 0.89
CA ALA A 54 -10.16 -7.34 0.97
C ALA A 54 -10.69 -6.86 -0.40
N ALA A 55 -9.91 -6.99 -1.47
CA ALA A 55 -10.30 -6.58 -2.82
C ALA A 55 -11.48 -7.40 -3.35
N SER A 56 -11.57 -8.68 -3.00
CA SER A 56 -12.63 -9.59 -3.45
C SER A 56 -14.03 -9.23 -2.89
N VAL A 57 -14.07 -8.49 -1.77
CA VAL A 57 -15.31 -8.09 -1.08
C VAL A 57 -15.44 -6.57 -0.94
N ALA A 58 -14.68 -5.81 -1.71
CA ALA A 58 -14.62 -4.35 -1.61
C ALA A 58 -15.98 -3.70 -1.90
N ASP A 59 -16.41 -2.78 -1.02
CA ASP A 59 -17.58 -1.94 -1.24
C ASP A 59 -17.18 -0.71 -2.08
N VAL A 60 -17.39 -0.80 -3.40
CA VAL A 60 -17.06 0.25 -4.35
C VAL A 60 -17.95 1.51 -4.22
N SER A 61 -18.99 1.48 -3.37
CA SER A 61 -19.80 2.67 -3.08
C SER A 61 -19.11 3.65 -2.14
N LEU A 62 -18.10 3.18 -1.37
CA LEU A 62 -17.30 4.02 -0.47
C LEU A 62 -16.38 4.98 -1.24
N PRO A 63 -15.95 6.10 -0.62
CA PRO A 63 -15.15 7.13 -1.29
C PRO A 63 -13.87 6.62 -1.97
N PHE A 64 -13.18 5.64 -1.36
CA PHE A 64 -11.99 4.96 -1.90
C PHE A 64 -12.22 3.45 -2.05
N GLY A 65 -13.49 3.05 -2.27
CA GLY A 65 -13.90 1.65 -2.29
C GLY A 65 -13.10 0.79 -3.26
N GLY A 66 -12.22 -0.06 -2.73
CA GLY A 66 -11.42 -0.98 -3.52
C GLY A 66 -10.07 -0.43 -4.01
N VAL A 67 -9.73 0.84 -3.73
CA VAL A 67 -8.46 1.45 -4.16
C VAL A 67 -7.28 0.85 -3.38
N PRO A 68 -6.30 0.20 -4.04
CA PRO A 68 -5.09 -0.27 -3.38
C PRO A 68 -4.19 0.90 -2.99
N ILE A 69 -3.67 0.89 -1.76
CA ILE A 69 -2.78 1.93 -1.26
C ILE A 69 -1.51 1.36 -0.62
N GLY A 70 -0.37 1.96 -0.94
CA GLY A 70 0.86 1.81 -0.16
C GLY A 70 0.84 2.75 1.03
N VAL A 71 1.15 2.23 2.22
CA VAL A 71 1.25 3.02 3.45
C VAL A 71 2.73 3.27 3.74
N LYS A 72 3.09 4.50 4.11
CA LYS A 72 4.47 4.79 4.48
C LYS A 72 4.84 4.03 5.77
N GLU A 73 6.01 3.40 5.82
CA GLU A 73 6.45 2.58 6.96
C GLU A 73 6.64 3.33 8.29
N LEU A 74 6.38 4.64 8.31
CA LEU A 74 6.29 5.47 9.52
C LEU A 74 4.86 5.53 10.09
N ASP A 75 3.87 5.01 9.37
CA ASP A 75 2.48 4.96 9.80
C ASP A 75 2.13 3.55 10.27
N ALA A 76 1.66 3.40 11.50
CA ALA A 76 1.27 2.11 12.04
C ALA A 76 0.09 1.50 11.27
N VAL A 77 0.24 0.24 10.89
CA VAL A 77 -0.82 -0.63 10.35
C VAL A 77 -0.88 -1.87 11.23
N LYS A 78 -2.01 -2.10 11.87
CA LYS A 78 -2.17 -3.19 12.83
C LYS A 78 -1.77 -4.55 12.26
N GLY A 79 -0.88 -5.24 12.97
CA GLY A 79 -0.36 -6.55 12.58
C GLY A 79 0.82 -6.51 11.62
N TRP A 80 1.23 -5.34 11.13
CA TRP A 80 2.36 -5.17 10.21
C TRP A 80 3.62 -4.70 10.95
N PRO A 81 4.82 -4.87 10.34
CA PRO A 81 6.05 -4.32 10.89
C PRO A 81 5.94 -2.83 11.19
N MET A 82 6.45 -2.41 12.34
CA MET A 82 6.50 -1.01 12.79
C MET A 82 7.95 -0.62 13.09
N THR A 83 8.79 -0.71 12.06
CA THR A 83 10.24 -0.60 12.20
C THR A 83 10.75 0.84 12.14
N GLU A 84 9.95 1.77 11.63
CA GLU A 84 10.38 3.14 11.31
C GLU A 84 11.68 3.19 10.50
N ALA A 85 11.90 2.17 9.64
CA ALA A 85 13.11 1.96 8.85
C ALA A 85 14.40 1.83 9.68
N SER A 86 14.29 1.50 10.99
CA SER A 86 15.39 1.42 11.94
C SER A 86 15.71 -0.02 12.34
N VAL A 87 17.01 -0.38 12.32
CA VAL A 87 17.47 -1.71 12.71
C VAL A 87 17.12 -2.08 14.15
N PRO A 88 17.22 -1.20 15.15
CA PRO A 88 16.78 -1.50 16.52
C PRO A 88 15.32 -1.91 16.65
N LEU A 89 14.44 -1.43 15.74
CA LEU A 89 13.00 -1.70 15.78
C LEU A 89 12.57 -2.79 14.80
N ARG A 90 13.52 -3.57 14.22
CA ARG A 90 13.23 -4.53 13.13
C ARG A 90 12.17 -5.59 13.48
N ASP A 91 12.04 -5.93 14.75
CA ASP A 91 11.13 -6.97 15.24
C ASP A 91 9.83 -6.41 15.84
N GLU A 92 9.66 -5.07 15.79
CA GLU A 92 8.45 -4.42 16.30
C GLU A 92 7.29 -4.61 15.31
N VAL A 93 6.09 -4.85 15.87
CA VAL A 93 4.83 -5.03 15.16
C VAL A 93 3.79 -4.09 15.75
N ALA A 94 3.06 -3.37 14.90
CA ALA A 94 2.01 -2.48 15.34
C ALA A 94 0.80 -3.25 15.89
N ASP A 95 0.28 -2.84 17.04
CA ASP A 95 -0.94 -3.36 17.66
C ASP A 95 -2.19 -2.50 17.35
N TYR A 96 -2.01 -1.42 16.60
CA TYR A 96 -3.07 -0.47 16.19
C TYR A 96 -2.87 0.03 14.77
N ASP A 97 -3.94 0.56 14.16
CA ASP A 97 -3.85 1.40 12.97
C ASP A 97 -3.66 2.86 13.38
N SER A 98 -2.74 3.59 12.74
CA SER A 98 -2.70 5.04 12.88
C SER A 98 -4.03 5.67 12.44
N THR A 99 -4.36 6.85 12.97
CA THR A 99 -5.62 7.54 12.62
C THR A 99 -5.79 7.71 11.09
N LYS A 100 -4.70 7.95 10.38
CA LYS A 100 -4.69 8.06 8.92
C LYS A 100 -5.10 6.74 8.27
N VAL A 101 -4.46 5.63 8.66
CA VAL A 101 -4.74 4.30 8.13
C VAL A 101 -6.18 3.88 8.44
N ALA A 102 -6.64 4.05 9.67
CA ALA A 102 -8.00 3.73 10.08
C ALA A 102 -9.04 4.48 9.20
N ARG A 103 -8.86 5.79 9.00
CA ARG A 103 -9.77 6.60 8.16
C ARG A 103 -9.75 6.18 6.69
N LEU A 104 -8.59 5.81 6.15
CA LEU A 104 -8.50 5.33 4.77
C LEU A 104 -9.20 3.96 4.61
N ARG A 105 -9.05 3.05 5.58
CA ARG A 105 -9.79 1.78 5.60
C ARG A 105 -11.29 2.00 5.70
N ASP A 106 -11.75 2.89 6.60
CA ASP A 106 -13.17 3.24 6.74
C ASP A 106 -13.74 3.84 5.46
N ALA A 107 -12.92 4.54 4.67
CA ALA A 107 -13.28 5.06 3.37
C ALA A 107 -13.19 4.01 2.23
N GLY A 108 -12.82 2.76 2.53
CA GLY A 108 -12.79 1.64 1.59
C GLY A 108 -11.46 1.39 0.88
N ALA A 109 -10.40 2.14 1.20
CA ALA A 109 -9.07 1.89 0.66
C ALA A 109 -8.48 0.57 1.19
N ILE A 110 -7.66 -0.09 0.38
CA ILE A 110 -7.04 -1.38 0.68
C ILE A 110 -5.54 -1.21 0.84
N PRO A 111 -5.01 -1.08 2.08
CA PRO A 111 -3.58 -1.15 2.29
C PRO A 111 -3.04 -2.51 1.84
N PHE A 112 -1.98 -2.51 1.01
CA PHE A 112 -1.38 -3.75 0.51
C PHE A 112 0.11 -3.89 0.86
N GLY A 113 0.76 -2.83 1.37
CA GLY A 113 2.17 -2.87 1.76
C GLY A 113 2.66 -1.56 2.35
N LEU A 114 3.87 -1.64 2.92
CA LEU A 114 4.59 -0.49 3.47
C LEU A 114 5.60 0.02 2.45
N THR A 115 5.52 1.31 2.13
CA THR A 115 6.51 1.98 1.30
C THR A 115 7.70 2.42 2.14
N THR A 116 8.91 2.31 1.58
CA THR A 116 10.17 2.64 2.25
C THR A 116 10.27 4.10 2.65
N SER A 117 11.05 4.35 3.69
CA SER A 117 11.33 5.67 4.25
C SER A 117 12.80 5.82 4.62
N SER A 118 13.25 7.02 4.89
CA SER A 118 14.45 7.23 5.68
C SER A 118 14.19 6.86 7.14
N GLU A 119 15.23 6.47 7.88
CA GLU A 119 15.13 6.12 9.30
C GLU A 119 14.46 7.27 10.09
N PHE A 120 13.36 6.95 10.79
CA PHE A 120 12.48 7.90 11.51
C PHE A 120 11.98 9.08 10.66
N GLY A 121 12.04 9.00 9.33
CA GLY A 121 11.64 10.12 8.46
C GLY A 121 12.56 11.35 8.53
N GLY A 122 13.78 11.19 9.05
CA GLY A 122 14.68 12.29 9.40
C GLY A 122 15.24 13.07 8.21
N VAL A 123 15.25 12.49 7.01
CA VAL A 123 15.79 13.11 5.80
C VAL A 123 14.92 12.79 4.58
N ASN A 124 15.11 13.54 3.49
CA ASN A 124 14.41 13.35 2.22
C ASN A 124 15.09 12.37 1.25
N LEU A 125 16.05 11.58 1.74
CA LEU A 125 16.76 10.55 1.00
C LEU A 125 16.47 9.19 1.63
N THR A 126 15.94 8.25 0.85
CA THR A 126 15.61 6.91 1.34
C THR A 126 16.78 5.96 1.14
N TYR A 127 17.60 5.88 2.18
CA TYR A 127 18.67 4.89 2.33
C TYR A 127 18.78 4.51 3.80
N THR A 128 18.60 3.22 4.11
CA THR A 128 18.69 2.73 5.49
C THR A 128 19.50 1.43 5.56
N LYS A 129 20.04 1.12 6.74
CA LYS A 129 20.70 -0.17 6.98
C LYS A 129 19.70 -1.33 6.95
N LEU A 130 18.42 -1.05 7.26
CA LEU A 130 17.39 -2.08 7.31
C LEU A 130 16.89 -2.46 5.92
N ASN A 131 16.59 -1.47 5.07
CA ASN A 131 15.88 -1.67 3.81
C ASN A 131 16.74 -1.39 2.56
N GLY A 132 17.95 -0.84 2.71
CA GLY A 132 18.78 -0.42 1.58
C GLY A 132 18.35 0.90 0.98
N ALA A 133 18.73 1.12 -0.28
CA ALA A 133 18.40 2.32 -1.04
C ALA A 133 17.11 2.13 -1.84
N THR A 134 16.27 3.16 -1.87
CA THR A 134 15.15 3.28 -2.83
C THR A 134 15.58 4.23 -3.94
N SER A 135 15.31 3.86 -5.19
CA SER A 135 15.66 4.64 -6.39
C SER A 135 14.41 5.28 -7.01
N ASN A 136 14.63 6.34 -7.78
CA ASN A 136 13.63 6.92 -8.70
C ASN A 136 13.90 6.43 -10.12
#